data_25cfc81e04a81fda5461f8b2e0bafd1e
#
_entry.id   25cfc81e04a81fda5461f8b2e0bafd1e
#
_cell.length_a   1.000
_cell.length_b   1.000
_cell.length_c   1.000
_cell.angle_alpha   90.00
_cell.angle_beta   90.00
_cell.angle_gamma   90.00
#
_symmetry.space_group_name_H-M   'P 1'
#
loop_
_entity.id
_entity.type
_entity.pdbx_description
1 polymer ?
#
loop_
_entity_poly.entity_id
_entity_poly.type
_entity_poly.pdbx_seq_one_letter_code
_entity_poly.pdbx_strand_id
1 'polypeptide(L)'
;MLNRAARGHERYAVTAKPKNVEWASQNMLVLGIIVILGLALHFVNFWSKMQFAEIVGNPMMGGLHAADGYGYILQTFSNPVFFVLYIIWLIALWFHLTHGFWSAMQTLGWNNTIWINRWKCISNIYSTIIVLGFMVVAVVFFLKSLMGCGAC
;
A
#
# COMPACT_ATOMS: atom_id res chain seq x y z
N MET A 1 -15.18 3.28 14.40
CA MET A 1 -16.60 3.68 14.28
C MET A 1 -17.36 2.89 13.22
N LEU A 2 -16.81 2.65 12.04
CA LEU A 2 -17.46 1.87 10.95
C LEU A 2 -17.92 0.46 11.37
N ASN A 3 -17.14 -0.28 12.15
CA ASN A 3 -17.53 -1.60 12.66
C ASN A 3 -18.76 -1.57 13.61
N ARG A 4 -19.08 -0.41 14.19
CA ARG A 4 -20.30 -0.25 15.01
C ARG A 4 -21.54 -0.02 14.15
N ALA A 5 -21.39 0.64 13.02
CA ALA A 5 -22.49 0.89 12.08
C ALA A 5 -22.90 -0.37 11.31
N ALA A 6 -21.93 -1.24 10.98
CA ALA A 6 -22.16 -2.46 10.21
C ALA A 6 -22.86 -3.58 11.02
N ARG A 7 -22.86 -3.54 12.37
CA ARG A 7 -23.41 -4.59 13.24
C ARG A 7 -24.89 -4.41 13.65
N GLY A 8 -25.57 -3.37 13.18
CA GLY A 8 -26.99 -3.15 13.49
C GLY A 8 -27.30 -2.98 14.98
N HIS A 9 -28.49 -3.43 15.41
CA HIS A 9 -29.02 -3.26 16.78
C HIS A 9 -28.41 -4.22 17.83
N GLU A 10 -27.75 -5.28 17.42
CA GLU A 10 -27.11 -6.25 18.36
C GLU A 10 -25.81 -5.68 18.92
N ARG A 11 -25.92 -5.00 20.04
CA ARG A 11 -24.78 -4.49 20.81
C ARG A 11 -24.41 -5.49 21.90
N TYR A 12 -23.12 -5.78 22.04
CA TYR A 12 -22.63 -6.52 23.19
C TYR A 12 -22.98 -5.75 24.49
N ALA A 13 -23.50 -6.44 25.49
CA ALA A 13 -23.82 -5.87 26.80
C ALA A 13 -22.57 -5.29 27.51
N VAL A 14 -21.38 -5.77 27.17
CA VAL A 14 -20.09 -5.28 27.69
C VAL A 14 -19.15 -4.99 26.52
N THR A 15 -18.77 -3.73 26.31
CA THR A 15 -17.74 -3.31 25.37
C THR A 15 -16.40 -3.20 26.10
N ALA A 16 -15.80 -4.32 26.49
CA ALA A 16 -14.44 -4.33 27.02
C ALA A 16 -13.44 -4.16 25.86
N LYS A 17 -12.74 -3.02 25.81
CA LYS A 17 -11.57 -2.89 24.96
C LYS A 17 -10.38 -3.47 25.71
N PRO A 18 -9.68 -4.50 25.18
CA PRO A 18 -8.43 -4.94 25.76
C PRO A 18 -7.45 -3.76 25.82
N LYS A 19 -6.75 -3.57 26.95
CA LYS A 19 -5.86 -2.42 27.18
C LYS A 19 -4.68 -2.33 26.21
N ASN A 20 -4.34 -3.42 25.51
CA ASN A 20 -3.15 -3.55 24.66
C ASN A 20 -3.47 -3.92 23.20
N VAL A 21 -4.54 -3.38 22.61
CA VAL A 21 -4.80 -3.61 21.16
C VAL A 21 -3.99 -2.63 20.34
N GLU A 22 -3.18 -3.15 19.43
CA GLU A 22 -2.39 -2.36 18.47
C GLU A 22 -3.30 -1.44 17.64
N TRP A 23 -2.87 -0.20 17.40
CA TRP A 23 -3.63 0.79 16.63
C TRP A 23 -3.98 0.28 15.21
N ALA A 24 -3.04 -0.39 14.55
CA ALA A 24 -3.24 -0.97 13.23
C ALA A 24 -4.37 -2.01 13.22
N SER A 25 -4.47 -2.84 14.26
CA SER A 25 -5.56 -3.82 14.41
C SER A 25 -6.92 -3.15 14.51
N GLN A 26 -7.01 -2.04 15.25
CA GLN A 26 -8.29 -1.32 15.42
C GLN A 26 -8.75 -0.62 14.14
N ASN A 27 -7.81 -0.22 13.26
CA ASN A 27 -8.07 0.53 12.04
C ASN A 27 -7.88 -0.31 10.77
N MET A 28 -7.78 -1.64 10.90
CA MET A 28 -7.44 -2.55 9.81
C MET A 28 -8.40 -2.44 8.61
N LEU A 29 -9.70 -2.20 8.86
CA LEU A 29 -10.68 -2.00 7.79
C LEU A 29 -10.39 -0.72 6.99
N VAL A 30 -10.11 0.39 7.66
CA VAL A 30 -9.80 1.67 7.00
C VAL A 30 -8.49 1.56 6.22
N LEU A 31 -7.46 0.96 6.83
CA LEU A 31 -6.19 0.68 6.16
C LEU A 31 -6.38 -0.20 4.93
N GLY A 32 -7.21 -1.25 5.03
CA GLY A 32 -7.53 -2.13 3.91
C GLY A 32 -8.23 -1.39 2.76
N ILE A 33 -9.16 -0.50 3.05
CA ILE A 33 -9.82 0.33 2.02
C ILE A 33 -8.79 1.24 1.33
N ILE A 34 -7.92 1.91 2.09
CA ILE A 34 -6.87 2.76 1.51
C ILE A 34 -5.92 1.94 0.63
N VAL A 35 -5.56 0.73 1.06
CA VAL A 35 -4.70 -0.18 0.29
C VAL A 35 -5.37 -0.58 -1.03
N ILE A 36 -6.66 -0.92 -1.02
CA ILE A 36 -7.41 -1.27 -2.24
C ILE A 36 -7.49 -0.07 -3.19
N LEU A 37 -7.81 1.13 -2.69
CA LEU A 37 -7.88 2.33 -3.51
C LEU A 37 -6.51 2.69 -4.12
N GLY A 38 -5.43 2.58 -3.35
CA GLY A 38 -4.08 2.79 -3.85
C GLY A 38 -3.65 1.73 -4.86
N LEU A 39 -4.06 0.47 -4.66
CA LEU A 39 -3.83 -0.59 -5.64
C LEU A 39 -4.58 -0.32 -6.96
N ALA A 40 -5.83 0.14 -6.89
CA ALA A 40 -6.60 0.54 -8.07
C ALA A 40 -5.91 1.70 -8.82
N LEU A 41 -5.43 2.71 -8.08
CA LEU A 41 -4.64 3.81 -8.65
C LEU A 41 -3.36 3.31 -9.32
N HIS A 42 -2.64 2.39 -8.68
CA HIS A 42 -1.44 1.77 -9.23
C HIS A 42 -1.75 0.97 -10.51
N PHE A 43 -2.85 0.23 -10.52
CA PHE A 43 -3.32 -0.50 -11.68
C PHE A 43 -3.59 0.41 -12.88
N VAL A 44 -4.29 1.54 -12.66
CA VAL A 44 -4.59 2.51 -13.71
C VAL A 44 -3.34 3.22 -14.21
N ASN A 45 -2.43 3.61 -13.32
CA ASN A 45 -1.25 4.38 -13.70
C ASN A 45 -0.16 3.55 -14.39
N PHE A 46 -0.01 2.28 -14.02
CA PHE A 46 1.08 1.44 -14.52
C PHE A 46 0.56 0.23 -15.30
N TRP A 47 -0.20 -0.66 -14.69
CA TRP A 47 -0.59 -1.91 -15.32
C TRP A 47 -1.40 -1.70 -16.59
N SER A 48 -2.38 -0.80 -16.58
CA SER A 48 -3.23 -0.54 -17.75
C SER A 48 -2.47 0.10 -18.91
N LYS A 49 -1.48 0.94 -18.62
CA LYS A 49 -0.69 1.64 -19.63
C LYS A 49 0.47 0.80 -20.18
N MET A 50 0.94 -0.18 -19.41
CA MET A 50 2.05 -1.04 -19.78
C MET A 50 1.54 -2.42 -20.21
N GLN A 51 1.16 -3.24 -19.26
CA GLN A 51 0.83 -4.64 -19.50
C GLN A 51 -0.46 -4.83 -20.33
N PHE A 52 -1.53 -4.10 -19.97
CA PHE A 52 -2.78 -4.19 -20.72
C PHE A 52 -2.64 -3.64 -22.14
N ALA A 53 -1.88 -2.56 -22.34
CA ALA A 53 -1.58 -1.99 -23.66
C ALA A 53 -0.88 -3.00 -24.58
N GLU A 54 0.03 -3.80 -24.06
CA GLU A 54 0.69 -4.89 -24.81
C GLU A 54 -0.29 -6.02 -25.15
N ILE A 55 -1.13 -6.44 -24.19
CA ILE A 55 -2.12 -7.51 -24.40
C ILE A 55 -3.13 -7.14 -25.51
N VAL A 56 -3.55 -5.88 -25.55
CA VAL A 56 -4.51 -5.38 -26.56
C VAL A 56 -3.84 -5.08 -27.92
N GLY A 57 -2.52 -5.17 -28.00
CA GLY A 57 -1.78 -4.87 -29.23
C GLY A 57 -1.68 -3.38 -29.57
N ASN A 58 -1.88 -2.50 -28.59
CA ASN A 58 -1.72 -1.05 -28.74
C ASN A 58 -0.61 -0.52 -27.79
N PRO A 59 0.67 -0.70 -28.14
CA PRO A 59 1.78 -0.39 -27.26
C PRO A 59 1.96 1.10 -26.93
N MET A 60 1.23 1.99 -27.58
CA MET A 60 1.27 3.45 -27.35
C MET A 60 0.02 3.98 -26.61
N MET A 61 -0.80 3.11 -26.08
CA MET A 61 -2.09 3.45 -25.46
C MET A 61 -1.97 4.47 -24.30
N GLY A 62 -0.85 4.46 -23.56
CA GLY A 62 -0.60 5.38 -22.45
C GLY A 62 0.16 6.67 -22.80
N GLY A 63 0.43 6.92 -24.07
CA GLY A 63 1.19 8.07 -24.54
C GLY A 63 2.71 7.86 -24.59
N LEU A 64 3.23 6.82 -23.92
CA LEU A 64 4.58 6.32 -24.00
C LEU A 64 4.54 4.87 -24.47
N HIS A 65 5.67 4.34 -24.96
CA HIS A 65 5.74 2.93 -25.32
C HIS A 65 5.53 2.05 -24.08
N ALA A 66 4.73 0.99 -24.19
CA ALA A 66 4.37 0.12 -23.06
C ALA A 66 5.59 -0.48 -22.32
N ALA A 67 6.70 -0.68 -23.01
CA ALA A 67 7.96 -1.14 -22.43
C ALA A 67 8.77 -0.03 -21.71
N ASP A 68 8.36 1.25 -21.80
CA ASP A 68 9.07 2.35 -21.17
C ASP A 68 8.62 2.58 -19.71
N GLY A 69 8.96 1.64 -18.84
CA GLY A 69 8.66 1.75 -17.41
C GLY A 69 9.27 2.97 -16.73
N TYR A 70 10.47 3.39 -17.17
CA TYR A 70 11.11 4.59 -16.64
C TYR A 70 10.28 5.84 -16.94
N GLY A 71 9.85 6.00 -18.19
CA GLY A 71 9.02 7.13 -18.61
C GLY A 71 7.70 7.20 -17.86
N TYR A 72 7.01 6.07 -17.66
CA TYR A 72 5.76 6.03 -16.88
C TYR A 72 5.94 6.39 -15.40
N ILE A 73 7.02 5.94 -14.77
CA ILE A 73 7.33 6.30 -13.39
C ILE A 73 7.62 7.80 -13.29
N LEU A 74 8.44 8.33 -14.20
CA LEU A 74 8.76 9.76 -14.23
C LEU A 74 7.50 10.60 -14.47
N GLN A 75 6.68 10.24 -15.45
CA GLN A 75 5.42 10.92 -15.77
C GLN A 75 4.45 10.92 -14.57
N THR A 76 4.31 9.80 -13.88
CA THR A 76 3.39 9.68 -12.74
C THR A 76 3.88 10.51 -11.55
N PHE A 77 5.15 10.43 -11.20
CA PHE A 77 5.70 11.16 -10.05
C PHE A 77 6.09 12.62 -10.35
N SER A 78 6.06 13.07 -11.60
CA SER A 78 6.14 14.50 -11.94
C SER A 78 4.93 15.29 -11.42
N ASN A 79 3.79 14.62 -11.24
CA ASN A 79 2.62 15.26 -10.67
C ASN A 79 2.66 15.16 -9.13
N PRO A 80 2.73 16.30 -8.39
CA PRO A 80 2.84 16.29 -6.94
C PRO A 80 1.61 15.66 -6.26
N VAL A 81 0.44 15.70 -6.90
CA VAL A 81 -0.78 15.08 -6.35
C VAL A 81 -0.62 13.55 -6.32
N PHE A 82 -0.18 12.94 -7.41
CA PHE A 82 0.08 11.50 -7.43
C PHE A 82 1.20 11.12 -6.48
N PHE A 83 2.27 11.91 -6.39
CA PHE A 83 3.34 11.67 -5.43
C PHE A 83 2.80 11.58 -4.00
N VAL A 84 2.03 12.57 -3.55
CA VAL A 84 1.44 12.60 -2.20
C VAL A 84 0.49 11.42 -1.98
N LEU A 85 -0.37 11.10 -2.96
CA LEU A 85 -1.28 9.95 -2.87
C LEU A 85 -0.53 8.63 -2.71
N TYR A 86 0.56 8.42 -3.45
CA TYR A 86 1.40 7.23 -3.33
C TYR A 86 2.12 7.16 -1.98
N ILE A 87 2.60 8.28 -1.44
CA ILE A 87 3.22 8.30 -0.10
C ILE A 87 2.19 7.90 0.98
N ILE A 88 0.98 8.47 0.94
CA ILE A 88 -0.11 8.12 1.87
C ILE A 88 -0.45 6.62 1.74
N TRP A 89 -0.55 6.13 0.51
CA TRP A 89 -0.81 4.71 0.25
C TRP A 89 0.29 3.80 0.78
N LEU A 90 1.57 4.13 0.58
CA LEU A 90 2.70 3.35 1.08
C LEU A 90 2.75 3.31 2.61
N ILE A 91 2.42 4.42 3.28
CA ILE A 91 2.32 4.46 4.74
C ILE A 91 1.17 3.53 5.22
N ALA A 92 0.00 3.62 4.60
CA ALA A 92 -1.13 2.75 4.92
C ALA A 92 -0.81 1.27 4.65
N LEU A 93 -0.10 0.99 3.55
CA LEU A 93 0.38 -0.35 3.19
C LEU A 93 1.36 -0.89 4.24
N TRP A 94 2.26 -0.07 4.77
CA TRP A 94 3.17 -0.47 5.83
C TRP A 94 2.42 -0.92 7.08
N PHE A 95 1.47 -0.12 7.56
CA PHE A 95 0.63 -0.49 8.71
C PHE A 95 -0.23 -1.73 8.43
N HIS A 96 -0.75 -1.85 7.22
CA HIS A 96 -1.56 -3.00 6.82
C HIS A 96 -0.75 -4.29 6.78
N LEU A 97 0.46 -4.25 6.19
CA LEU A 97 1.35 -5.41 6.09
C LEU A 97 1.95 -5.81 7.45
N THR A 98 2.39 -4.85 8.27
CA THR A 98 2.97 -5.15 9.58
C THR A 98 2.02 -5.93 10.47
N HIS A 99 0.71 -5.58 10.44
CA HIS A 99 -0.30 -6.30 11.19
C HIS A 99 -0.81 -7.53 10.43
N GLY A 100 -1.09 -7.39 9.15
CA GLY A 100 -1.71 -8.44 8.33
C GLY A 100 -0.84 -9.69 8.20
N PHE A 101 0.47 -9.54 8.05
CA PHE A 101 1.38 -10.65 7.85
C PHE A 101 1.40 -11.62 9.06
N TRP A 102 1.68 -11.13 10.27
CA TRP A 102 1.70 -12.00 11.44
C TRP A 102 0.30 -12.53 11.81
N SER A 103 -0.75 -11.74 11.55
CA SER A 103 -2.13 -12.17 11.73
C SER A 103 -2.51 -13.31 10.79
N ALA A 104 -2.03 -13.29 9.54
CA ALA A 104 -2.19 -14.40 8.60
C ALA A 104 -1.50 -15.68 9.10
N MET A 105 -0.31 -15.57 9.70
CA MET A 105 0.38 -16.71 10.31
C MET A 105 -0.44 -17.34 11.47
N GLN A 106 -1.15 -16.51 12.23
CA GLN A 106 -2.10 -17.01 13.23
C GLN A 106 -3.24 -17.82 12.60
N THR A 107 -3.81 -17.29 11.53
CA THR A 107 -4.92 -17.97 10.82
C THR A 107 -4.50 -19.32 10.24
N LEU A 108 -3.25 -19.42 9.79
CA LEU A 108 -2.66 -20.68 9.29
C LEU A 108 -2.27 -21.67 10.41
N GLY A 109 -2.45 -21.28 11.70
CA GLY A 109 -2.13 -22.14 12.83
C GLY A 109 -0.65 -22.17 13.22
N TRP A 110 0.18 -21.28 12.65
CA TRP A 110 1.63 -21.18 12.93
C TRP A 110 1.93 -20.25 14.13
N ASN A 111 1.04 -20.26 15.12
CA ASN A 111 1.07 -19.34 16.26
C ASN A 111 1.27 -20.08 17.60
N ASN A 112 2.43 -20.56 17.88
CA ASN A 112 2.76 -20.96 19.25
C ASN A 112 3.34 -19.77 20.05
N THR A 113 3.45 -19.91 21.36
CA THR A 113 3.93 -18.85 22.29
C THR A 113 5.31 -18.32 21.94
N ILE A 114 6.15 -19.13 21.30
CA ILE A 114 7.53 -18.75 20.90
C ILE A 114 7.51 -18.04 19.55
N TRP A 115 6.76 -18.58 18.58
CA TRP A 115 6.78 -18.10 17.19
C TRP A 115 6.00 -16.83 16.96
N ILE A 116 4.96 -16.53 17.75
CA ILE A 116 4.15 -15.33 17.53
C ILE A 116 4.98 -14.03 17.65
N ASN A 117 5.91 -13.96 18.60
CA ASN A 117 6.78 -12.80 18.75
C ASN A 117 7.80 -12.70 17.61
N ARG A 118 8.27 -13.85 17.10
CA ARG A 118 9.18 -13.91 15.94
C ARG A 118 8.46 -13.48 14.67
N TRP A 119 7.22 -13.90 14.45
CA TRP A 119 6.41 -13.48 13.31
C TRP A 119 6.13 -11.97 13.31
N LYS A 120 5.89 -11.37 14.46
CA LYS A 120 5.77 -9.91 14.59
C LYS A 120 7.06 -9.18 14.20
N CYS A 121 8.21 -9.67 14.63
CA CYS A 121 9.50 -9.12 14.25
C CYS A 121 9.78 -9.25 12.76
N ILE A 122 9.58 -10.44 12.19
CA ILE A 122 9.74 -10.72 10.75
C ILE A 122 8.80 -9.83 9.93
N SER A 123 7.54 -9.71 10.33
CA SER A 123 6.56 -8.85 9.66
C SER A 123 7.02 -7.39 9.60
N ASN A 124 7.49 -6.85 10.71
CA ASN A 124 8.00 -5.48 10.77
C ASN A 124 9.22 -5.27 9.87
N ILE A 125 10.20 -6.15 9.92
CA ILE A 125 11.41 -6.05 9.08
C ILE A 125 11.05 -6.16 7.61
N TYR A 126 10.29 -7.18 7.23
CA TYR A 126 9.89 -7.43 5.85
C TYR A 126 9.09 -6.25 5.27
N SER A 127 8.05 -5.80 5.98
CA SER A 127 7.21 -4.69 5.52
C SER A 127 7.99 -3.39 5.42
N THR A 128 8.93 -3.15 6.35
CA THR A 128 9.77 -1.94 6.35
C THR A 128 10.71 -1.94 5.15
N ILE A 129 11.39 -3.05 4.85
CA ILE A 129 12.30 -3.15 3.70
C ILE A 129 11.53 -2.87 2.40
N ILE A 130 10.38 -3.52 2.21
CA ILE A 130 9.59 -3.36 0.98
C ILE A 130 9.09 -1.92 0.83
N VAL A 131 8.45 -1.38 1.85
CA VAL A 131 7.85 -0.04 1.76
C VAL A 131 8.93 1.04 1.62
N LEU A 132 10.05 0.93 2.33
CA LEU A 132 11.18 1.86 2.15
C LEU A 132 11.75 1.78 0.74
N GLY A 133 11.89 0.59 0.15
CA GLY A 133 12.34 0.44 -1.23
C GLY A 133 11.44 1.20 -2.21
N PHE A 134 10.12 1.04 -2.13
CA PHE A 134 9.18 1.78 -2.98
C PHE A 134 9.16 3.29 -2.68
N MET A 135 9.30 3.67 -1.42
CA MET A 135 9.35 5.08 -1.02
C MET A 135 10.58 5.79 -1.59
N VAL A 136 11.74 5.13 -1.57
CA VAL A 136 12.97 5.65 -2.20
C VAL A 136 12.77 5.86 -3.70
N VAL A 137 12.17 4.91 -4.41
CA VAL A 137 11.84 5.06 -5.83
C VAL A 137 10.95 6.29 -6.06
N ALA A 138 9.84 6.42 -5.33
CA ALA A 138 8.92 7.53 -5.47
C ALA A 138 9.61 8.89 -5.24
N VAL A 139 10.41 8.99 -4.19
CA VAL A 139 11.15 10.23 -3.84
C VAL A 139 12.20 10.56 -4.90
N VAL A 140 13.00 9.59 -5.34
CA VAL A 140 14.05 9.81 -6.36
C VAL A 140 13.45 10.31 -7.67
N PHE A 141 12.35 9.70 -8.14
CA PHE A 141 11.72 10.13 -9.39
C PHE A 141 11.02 11.49 -9.26
N PHE A 142 10.44 11.79 -8.11
CA PHE A 142 9.90 13.12 -7.84
C PHE A 142 11.00 14.20 -7.85
N LEU A 143 12.14 13.94 -7.18
CA LEU A 143 13.28 14.87 -7.20
C LEU A 143 13.88 15.04 -8.60
N LYS A 144 14.01 13.95 -9.37
CA LYS A 144 14.44 14.04 -10.77
C LYS A 144 13.52 14.89 -11.62
N SER A 145 12.22 14.78 -11.42
CA SER A 145 11.23 15.60 -12.11
C SER A 145 11.41 17.08 -11.80
N LEU A 146 11.67 17.43 -10.53
CA LEU A 146 11.92 18.82 -10.13
C LEU A 146 13.23 19.37 -10.72
N MET A 147 14.29 18.56 -10.74
CA MET A 147 15.59 18.95 -11.31
C MET A 147 15.54 19.04 -12.84
N GLY A 148 14.81 18.17 -13.51
CA GLY A 148 14.63 18.19 -14.97
C GLY A 148 13.81 19.39 -15.46
N CYS A 149 12.93 19.93 -14.64
CA CYS A 149 12.14 21.14 -14.96
C CYS A 149 12.95 22.44 -14.78
N GLY A 150 14.11 22.38 -14.09
CA GLY A 150 15.00 23.52 -13.88
C GLY A 150 16.16 23.64 -14.87
N ALA A 151 16.24 22.76 -15.87
CA ALA A 151 17.31 22.70 -16.87
C ALA A 151 16.86 23.16 -18.28
N CYS A 152 15.78 23.96 -18.37
CA CYS A 152 15.39 24.67 -19.59
C CYS A 152 15.66 26.13 -19.46
#